data_e1f3e2ab513c4bfd8da2ca4561594b83
#
_entry.id   e1f3e2ab513c4bfd8da2ca4561594b83
#
_cell.length_a   1.000
_cell.length_b   1.000
_cell.length_c   1.000
_cell.angle_alpha   90.00
_cell.angle_beta   90.00
_cell.angle_gamma   90.00
#
_symmetry.space_group_name_H-M   'P 1'
#
loop_
_entity.id
_entity.type
_entity.pdbx_description
1 polymer ?
#
loop_
_entity_poly.entity_id
_entity_poly.type
_entity_poly.pdbx_seq_one_letter_code
_entity_poly.pdbx_strand_id
1 'polypeptide(L)'
;APGFRLGYLVADWPILSRVLPYKTDAGTGGLEQMVLSEFCENHFFDHLTKLNQKLKSKAITMCEALDKYFGNTVEYKKPIGGIYVWIKMPDGVNTSKLYNIALQEGVAINPGVEWSMDKKNKQKMRLCFANPTDKAIDEGVKKLAEVCKKEFGVPVSIANIN
;
A
#
# COMPACT_ATOMS: atom_id res chain seq x y z
N ALA A 1 10.77 -12.00 -2.92
CA ALA A 1 11.56 -11.97 -1.68
C ALA A 1 12.19 -10.59 -1.47
N PRO A 2 11.45 -9.61 -0.90
CA PRO A 2 11.95 -8.23 -0.74
C PRO A 2 13.25 -8.14 0.07
N GLY A 3 13.49 -9.09 0.97
CA GLY A 3 14.70 -9.17 1.80
C GLY A 3 15.99 -9.40 1.00
N PHE A 4 15.91 -10.01 -0.16
CA PHE A 4 17.08 -10.19 -1.04
C PHE A 4 17.50 -8.89 -1.75
N ARG A 5 16.71 -7.84 -1.66
CA ARG A 5 17.02 -6.54 -2.28
C ARG A 5 17.27 -6.61 -3.78
N LEU A 6 16.67 -7.56 -4.46
CA LEU A 6 16.71 -7.73 -5.91
C LEU A 6 15.52 -7.02 -6.56
N GLY A 7 15.82 -6.28 -7.61
CA GLY A 7 14.84 -5.70 -8.52
C GLY A 7 15.37 -5.79 -9.96
N TYR A 8 14.47 -5.76 -10.91
CA TYR A 8 14.83 -5.71 -12.32
C TYR A 8 13.96 -4.73 -13.07
N LEU A 9 14.49 -4.18 -14.14
CA LEU A 9 13.77 -3.33 -15.08
C LEU A 9 13.93 -3.94 -16.48
N VAL A 10 12.79 -4.10 -17.16
CA VAL A 10 12.73 -4.50 -18.55
C VAL A 10 12.08 -3.38 -19.36
N ALA A 11 12.79 -2.82 -20.31
CA ALA A 11 12.29 -1.76 -21.17
C ALA A 11 13.13 -1.68 -22.45
N ASP A 12 12.62 -1.00 -23.48
CA ASP A 12 13.37 -0.72 -24.67
C ASP A 12 14.56 0.21 -24.42
N TRP A 13 15.59 0.12 -25.26
CA TRP A 13 16.82 0.87 -25.11
C TRP A 13 16.64 2.38 -24.93
N PRO A 14 15.73 3.08 -25.64
CA PRO A 14 15.49 4.51 -25.42
C PRO A 14 15.08 4.88 -23.99
N ILE A 15 14.47 3.93 -23.26
CA ILE A 15 14.12 4.09 -21.83
C ILE A 15 15.31 3.72 -20.96
N LEU A 16 15.89 2.54 -21.22
CA LEU A 16 17.02 2.03 -20.41
C LEU A 16 18.19 3.00 -20.45
N SER A 17 18.56 3.56 -21.61
CA SER A 17 19.67 4.51 -21.74
C SER A 17 19.49 5.78 -20.88
N ARG A 18 18.25 6.16 -20.56
CA ARG A 18 17.93 7.30 -19.67
C ARG A 18 17.95 6.94 -18.21
N VAL A 19 17.71 5.68 -17.86
CA VAL A 19 17.68 5.20 -16.46
C VAL A 19 19.05 4.78 -15.98
N LEU A 20 19.86 4.15 -16.86
CA LEU A 20 21.18 3.62 -16.52
C LEU A 20 22.12 4.64 -15.84
N PRO A 21 22.18 5.93 -16.23
CA PRO A 21 23.05 6.91 -15.55
C PRO A 21 22.71 7.13 -14.07
N TYR A 22 21.48 6.79 -13.64
CA TYR A 22 21.05 6.90 -12.24
C TYR A 22 21.36 5.63 -11.41
N LYS A 23 21.81 4.56 -12.06
CA LYS A 23 22.27 3.34 -11.38
C LYS A 23 23.73 3.53 -10.92
N THR A 24 23.89 4.01 -9.71
CA THR A 24 25.20 4.37 -9.14
C THR A 24 25.79 3.31 -8.21
N ASP A 25 25.09 2.17 -8.04
CA ASP A 25 25.57 1.05 -7.25
C ASP A 25 26.56 0.18 -8.04
N ALA A 26 27.33 -0.65 -7.34
CA ALA A 26 28.30 -1.58 -7.92
C ALA A 26 27.67 -2.83 -8.57
N GLY A 27 26.35 -2.90 -8.64
CA GLY A 27 25.61 -4.04 -9.19
C GLY A 27 24.86 -4.84 -8.12
N THR A 28 24.19 -5.88 -8.58
CA THR A 28 23.40 -6.77 -7.73
C THR A 28 24.24 -7.92 -7.23
N GLY A 29 24.11 -8.29 -5.96
CA GLY A 29 24.86 -9.40 -5.35
C GLY A 29 24.67 -10.73 -6.09
N GLY A 30 25.75 -11.43 -6.38
CA GLY A 30 25.70 -12.68 -7.14
C GLY A 30 25.04 -13.81 -6.37
N LEU A 31 25.29 -13.90 -5.06
CA LEU A 31 24.71 -14.95 -4.21
C LEU A 31 23.18 -14.85 -4.17
N GLU A 32 22.64 -13.66 -3.98
CA GLU A 32 21.20 -13.40 -3.96
C GLU A 32 20.54 -13.75 -5.29
N GLN A 33 21.21 -13.47 -6.40
CA GLN A 33 20.74 -13.86 -7.74
C GLN A 33 20.70 -15.37 -7.90
N MET A 34 21.75 -16.10 -7.47
CA MET A 34 21.79 -17.55 -7.56
C MET A 34 20.69 -18.21 -6.73
N VAL A 35 20.49 -17.78 -5.47
CA VAL A 35 19.43 -18.30 -4.60
C VAL A 35 18.05 -18.02 -5.20
N LEU A 36 17.83 -16.83 -5.75
CA LEU A 36 16.56 -16.49 -6.38
C LEU A 36 16.33 -17.31 -7.66
N SER A 37 17.37 -17.54 -8.47
CA SER A 37 17.27 -18.36 -9.69
C SER A 37 16.84 -19.77 -9.36
N GLU A 38 17.50 -20.44 -8.41
CA GLU A 38 17.16 -21.78 -7.94
C GLU A 38 15.72 -21.88 -7.43
N PHE A 39 15.31 -20.88 -6.63
CA PHE A 39 13.92 -20.80 -6.16
C PHE A 39 12.94 -20.65 -7.32
N CYS A 40 13.25 -19.79 -8.30
CA CYS A 40 12.36 -19.53 -9.43
C CYS A 40 12.20 -20.75 -10.33
N GLU A 41 13.24 -21.50 -10.57
CA GLU A 41 13.19 -22.72 -11.39
C GLU A 41 12.25 -23.78 -10.79
N ASN A 42 12.26 -23.93 -9.45
CA ASN A 42 11.58 -25.04 -8.81
C ASN A 42 10.25 -24.68 -8.14
N HIS A 43 10.06 -23.41 -7.74
CA HIS A 43 8.97 -23.03 -6.83
C HIS A 43 8.17 -21.79 -7.25
N PHE A 44 8.55 -21.10 -8.32
CA PHE A 44 8.00 -19.79 -8.66
C PHE A 44 6.50 -19.81 -8.86
N PHE A 45 5.97 -20.68 -9.70
CA PHE A 45 4.56 -20.67 -10.05
C PHE A 45 3.65 -21.09 -8.89
N ASP A 46 4.07 -22.07 -8.10
CA ASP A 46 3.33 -22.50 -6.91
C ASP A 46 3.32 -21.39 -5.85
N HIS A 47 4.45 -20.74 -5.64
CA HIS A 47 4.55 -19.61 -4.73
C HIS A 47 3.68 -18.44 -5.20
N LEU A 48 3.74 -18.11 -6.48
CA LEU A 48 2.95 -17.02 -7.08
C LEU A 48 1.46 -17.24 -6.92
N THR A 49 0.99 -18.47 -7.16
CA THR A 49 -0.42 -18.84 -7.00
C THR A 49 -0.88 -18.64 -5.56
N LYS A 50 -0.13 -19.16 -4.59
CA LYS A 50 -0.45 -19.00 -3.16
C LYS A 50 -0.40 -17.55 -2.70
N LEU A 51 0.62 -16.81 -3.16
CA LEU A 51 0.78 -15.38 -2.84
C LEU A 51 -0.40 -14.55 -3.37
N ASN A 52 -0.75 -14.74 -4.63
CA ASN A 52 -1.85 -14.01 -5.26
C ASN A 52 -3.21 -14.29 -4.60
N GLN A 53 -3.46 -15.52 -4.19
CA GLN A 53 -4.67 -15.87 -3.44
C GLN A 53 -4.74 -15.13 -2.09
N LYS A 54 -3.62 -15.11 -1.35
CA LYS A 54 -3.54 -14.40 -0.06
C LYS A 54 -3.69 -12.88 -0.23
N LEU A 55 -3.01 -12.29 -1.22
CA LEU A 55 -3.11 -10.86 -1.48
C LEU A 55 -4.51 -10.46 -1.93
N LYS A 56 -5.17 -11.28 -2.76
CA LYS A 56 -6.56 -11.06 -3.17
C LYS A 56 -7.51 -11.05 -1.96
N SER A 57 -7.40 -12.03 -1.06
CA SER A 57 -8.20 -12.07 0.16
C SER A 57 -8.01 -10.82 1.00
N LYS A 58 -6.76 -10.43 1.26
CA LYS A 58 -6.44 -9.22 2.04
C LYS A 58 -6.91 -7.92 1.38
N ALA A 59 -6.84 -7.82 0.06
CA ALA A 59 -7.38 -6.69 -0.68
C ALA A 59 -8.90 -6.58 -0.52
N ILE A 60 -9.62 -7.70 -0.52
CA ILE A 60 -11.06 -7.75 -0.26
C ILE A 60 -11.34 -7.26 1.17
N THR A 61 -10.67 -7.83 2.18
CA THR A 61 -10.82 -7.40 3.58
C THR A 61 -10.58 -5.90 3.75
N MET A 62 -9.54 -5.36 3.09
CA MET A 62 -9.24 -3.90 3.14
C MET A 62 -10.39 -3.08 2.53
N CYS A 63 -10.91 -3.49 1.37
CA CYS A 63 -12.03 -2.79 0.72
C CYS A 63 -13.31 -2.86 1.57
N GLU A 64 -13.63 -4.03 2.11
CA GLU A 64 -14.79 -4.22 3.00
C GLU A 64 -14.68 -3.37 4.27
N ALA A 65 -13.49 -3.27 4.87
CA ALA A 65 -13.27 -2.39 6.01
C ALA A 65 -13.43 -0.91 5.66
N LEU A 66 -12.93 -0.49 4.49
CA LEU A 66 -13.11 0.88 4.00
C LEU A 66 -14.59 1.19 3.76
N ASP A 67 -15.31 0.32 3.08
CA ASP A 67 -16.75 0.47 2.82
C ASP A 67 -17.55 0.50 4.14
N LYS A 68 -17.17 -0.36 5.11
CA LYS A 68 -17.82 -0.45 6.42
C LYS A 68 -17.67 0.81 7.27
N TYR A 69 -16.47 1.36 7.36
CA TYR A 69 -16.18 2.45 8.30
C TYR A 69 -16.23 3.84 7.67
N PHE A 70 -15.89 3.98 6.40
CA PHE A 70 -15.93 5.25 5.68
C PHE A 70 -17.15 5.39 4.75
N GLY A 71 -17.73 4.28 4.30
CA GLY A 71 -18.81 4.31 3.32
C GLY A 71 -18.41 5.07 2.06
N ASN A 72 -19.25 6.00 1.64
CA ASN A 72 -19.01 6.84 0.46
C ASN A 72 -18.15 8.10 0.74
N THR A 73 -17.62 8.23 1.95
CA THR A 73 -16.87 9.44 2.35
C THR A 73 -15.48 9.48 1.72
N VAL A 74 -14.91 8.35 1.40
CA VAL A 74 -13.61 8.24 0.72
C VAL A 74 -13.78 7.66 -0.68
N GLU A 75 -12.92 8.10 -1.59
CA GLU A 75 -12.89 7.58 -2.96
C GLU A 75 -11.70 6.65 -3.13
N TYR A 76 -11.92 5.46 -3.66
CA TYR A 76 -10.85 4.55 -4.05
C TYR A 76 -11.29 3.62 -5.19
N LYS A 77 -10.32 3.07 -5.89
CA LYS A 77 -10.56 1.98 -6.86
C LYS A 77 -10.13 0.67 -6.24
N LYS A 78 -10.97 -0.36 -6.36
CA LYS A 78 -10.61 -1.71 -5.91
C LYS A 78 -9.34 -2.15 -6.62
N PRO A 79 -8.29 -2.55 -5.88
CA PRO A 79 -7.03 -2.95 -6.49
C PRO A 79 -7.21 -4.26 -7.28
N ILE A 80 -6.69 -4.29 -8.49
CA ILE A 80 -6.66 -5.49 -9.35
C ILE A 80 -5.34 -6.27 -9.19
N GLY A 81 -4.41 -5.75 -8.38
CA GLY A 81 -3.11 -6.33 -8.10
C GLY A 81 -2.30 -5.44 -7.16
N GLY A 82 -1.06 -5.83 -6.92
CA GLY A 82 -0.16 -5.11 -6.02
C GLY A 82 -0.45 -5.36 -4.54
N ILE A 83 -0.01 -4.43 -3.69
CA ILE A 83 -0.04 -4.56 -2.23
C ILE A 83 -0.64 -3.32 -1.53
N TYR A 84 -1.11 -2.35 -2.30
CA TYR A 84 -1.64 -1.09 -1.79
C TYR A 84 -3.01 -0.76 -2.37
N VAL A 85 -3.85 -0.10 -1.58
CA VAL A 85 -5.00 0.65 -2.05
C VAL A 85 -4.69 2.14 -1.98
N TRP A 86 -5.03 2.88 -3.03
CA TRP A 86 -4.88 4.33 -3.12
C TRP A 86 -6.22 4.98 -2.80
N ILE A 87 -6.24 5.87 -1.81
CA ILE A 87 -7.46 6.45 -1.24
C ILE A 87 -7.38 7.97 -1.38
N LYS A 88 -8.49 8.58 -1.79
CA LYS A 88 -8.68 10.01 -1.74
C LYS A 88 -9.65 10.33 -0.59
N MET A 89 -9.18 11.12 0.34
CA MET A 89 -9.93 11.64 1.48
C MET A 89 -10.78 12.85 1.05
N PRO A 90 -11.83 13.21 1.80
CA PRO A 90 -12.60 14.43 1.56
C PRO A 90 -11.73 15.70 1.57
N ASP A 91 -12.28 16.76 0.99
CA ASP A 91 -11.66 18.07 1.02
C ASP A 91 -11.43 18.54 2.47
N GLY A 92 -10.29 19.18 2.71
CA GLY A 92 -9.87 19.62 4.04
C GLY A 92 -9.00 18.62 4.81
N VAL A 93 -8.97 17.34 4.45
CA VAL A 93 -8.09 16.35 5.09
C VAL A 93 -6.68 16.44 4.51
N ASN A 94 -5.72 16.82 5.35
CA ASN A 94 -4.29 16.75 5.01
C ASN A 94 -3.69 15.44 5.51
N THR A 95 -3.35 14.53 4.60
CA THR A 95 -2.87 13.18 4.95
C THR A 95 -1.50 13.17 5.62
N SER A 96 -0.67 14.22 5.45
CA SER A 96 0.59 14.36 6.21
C SER A 96 0.33 14.70 7.68
N LYS A 97 -0.70 15.52 7.98
CA LYS A 97 -1.14 15.74 9.36
C LYS A 97 -1.78 14.49 9.95
N LEU A 98 -2.66 13.85 9.16
CA LEU A 98 -3.32 12.61 9.55
C LEU A 98 -2.29 11.50 9.88
N TYR A 99 -1.19 11.40 9.15
CA TYR A 99 -0.12 10.43 9.40
C TYR A 99 0.41 10.52 10.84
N ASN A 100 0.76 11.71 11.29
CA ASN A 100 1.34 11.90 12.62
C ASN A 100 0.35 11.51 13.73
N ILE A 101 -0.93 11.84 13.57
CA ILE A 101 -1.97 11.53 14.55
C ILE A 101 -2.30 10.03 14.53
N ALA A 102 -2.51 9.46 13.34
CA ALA A 102 -2.82 8.05 13.18
C ALA A 102 -1.68 7.14 13.70
N LEU A 103 -0.43 7.56 13.52
CA LEU A 103 0.72 6.82 14.02
C LEU A 103 0.73 6.73 15.55
N GLN A 104 0.31 7.79 16.26
CA GLN A 104 0.17 7.78 17.73
C GLN A 104 -0.91 6.78 18.19
N GLU A 105 -1.93 6.57 17.36
CA GLU A 105 -2.98 5.57 17.60
C GLU A 105 -2.61 4.16 17.07
N GLY A 106 -1.37 3.98 16.63
CA GLY A 106 -0.84 2.70 16.14
C GLY A 106 -1.23 2.36 14.70
N VAL A 107 -1.64 3.34 13.89
CA VAL A 107 -1.99 3.16 12.48
C VAL A 107 -1.02 3.90 11.58
N ALA A 108 -0.24 3.17 10.79
CA ALA A 108 0.68 3.73 9.80
C ALA A 108 -0.02 3.86 8.43
N ILE A 109 0.04 5.05 7.86
CA ILE A 109 -0.42 5.35 6.50
C ILE A 109 0.75 5.90 5.68
N ASN A 110 0.63 5.96 4.36
CA ASN A 110 1.61 6.64 3.51
C ASN A 110 0.95 7.86 2.84
N PRO A 111 1.30 9.10 3.24
CA PRO A 111 0.75 10.32 2.65
C PRO A 111 1.03 10.42 1.15
N GLY A 112 0.04 10.85 0.38
CA GLY A 112 0.12 10.87 -1.08
C GLY A 112 1.15 11.84 -1.66
N VAL A 113 1.51 12.88 -0.91
CA VAL A 113 2.54 13.86 -1.33
C VAL A 113 3.94 13.25 -1.47
N GLU A 114 4.22 12.16 -0.76
CA GLU A 114 5.50 11.43 -0.84
C GLU A 114 5.60 10.58 -2.11
N TRP A 115 4.45 10.29 -2.75
CA TRP A 115 4.32 9.38 -3.88
C TRP A 115 3.79 10.08 -5.14
N SER A 116 3.81 11.40 -5.14
CA SER A 116 3.31 12.22 -6.24
C SER A 116 4.34 13.26 -6.64
N MET A 117 4.62 13.38 -7.91
CA MET A 117 5.59 14.34 -8.43
C MET A 117 5.13 15.79 -8.28
N ASP A 118 3.83 16.05 -8.32
CA ASP A 118 3.27 17.41 -8.30
C ASP A 118 2.98 17.93 -6.89
N LYS A 119 3.20 17.13 -5.84
CA LYS A 119 2.93 17.43 -4.42
C LYS A 119 1.53 17.97 -4.13
N LYS A 120 0.59 17.85 -5.10
CA LYS A 120 -0.80 18.32 -4.98
C LYS A 120 -1.72 17.31 -4.29
N ASN A 121 -1.25 16.07 -4.10
CA ASN A 121 -2.05 14.98 -3.54
C ASN A 121 -2.10 14.98 -2.01
N LYS A 122 -2.30 16.18 -1.39
CA LYS A 122 -2.38 16.31 0.08
C LYS A 122 -3.54 15.54 0.71
N GLN A 123 -4.60 15.27 -0.08
CA GLN A 123 -5.79 14.52 0.35
C GLN A 123 -5.68 13.02 0.05
N LYS A 124 -4.63 12.59 -0.63
CA LYS A 124 -4.47 11.19 -1.02
C LYS A 124 -3.50 10.48 -0.08
N MET A 125 -3.72 9.20 0.08
CA MET A 125 -2.83 8.30 0.81
C MET A 125 -2.90 6.89 0.23
N ARG A 126 -1.93 6.06 0.57
CA ARG A 126 -2.00 4.63 0.30
C ARG A 126 -1.96 3.83 1.59
N LEU A 127 -2.72 2.77 1.63
CA LEU A 127 -2.71 1.77 2.69
C LEU A 127 -2.15 0.45 2.17
N CYS A 128 -1.27 -0.17 2.93
CA CYS A 128 -0.72 -1.48 2.62
C CYS A 128 -1.59 -2.57 3.24
N PHE A 129 -2.01 -3.56 2.44
CA PHE A 129 -2.76 -4.72 2.92
C PHE A 129 -1.93 -6.02 2.96
N ALA A 130 -0.71 -6.02 2.43
CA ALA A 130 0.06 -7.26 2.29
C ALA A 130 0.52 -7.86 3.62
N ASN A 131 1.00 -7.03 4.55
CA ASN A 131 1.64 -7.50 5.78
C ASN A 131 0.66 -7.76 6.94
N PRO A 132 -0.31 -6.87 7.26
CA PRO A 132 -1.15 -7.04 8.44
C PRO A 132 -2.07 -8.25 8.31
N THR A 133 -2.53 -8.82 9.44
CA THR A 133 -3.59 -9.84 9.44
C THR A 133 -4.93 -9.22 9.06
N ASP A 134 -5.92 -10.03 8.67
CA ASP A 134 -7.26 -9.54 8.32
C ASP A 134 -7.89 -8.79 9.50
N LYS A 135 -7.72 -9.29 10.73
CA LYS A 135 -8.14 -8.61 11.96
C LYS A 135 -7.46 -7.26 12.13
N ALA A 136 -6.14 -7.19 11.92
CA ALA A 136 -5.40 -5.95 12.01
C ALA A 136 -5.77 -4.94 10.92
N ILE A 137 -6.21 -5.39 9.74
CA ILE A 137 -6.76 -4.54 8.69
C ILE A 137 -8.08 -3.90 9.16
N ASP A 138 -9.04 -4.71 9.64
CA ASP A 138 -10.34 -4.21 10.10
C ASP A 138 -10.18 -3.22 11.27
N GLU A 139 -9.41 -3.60 12.30
CA GLU A 139 -9.13 -2.75 13.45
C GLU A 139 -8.37 -1.46 13.09
N GLY A 140 -7.39 -1.56 12.18
CA GLY A 140 -6.61 -0.41 11.72
C GLY A 140 -7.45 0.59 10.94
N VAL A 141 -8.31 0.13 10.03
CA VAL A 141 -9.23 0.99 9.27
C VAL A 141 -10.27 1.62 10.19
N LYS A 142 -10.79 0.86 11.17
CA LYS A 142 -11.69 1.39 12.21
C LYS A 142 -11.06 2.56 12.95
N LYS A 143 -9.86 2.37 13.51
CA LYS A 143 -9.12 3.41 14.22
C LYS A 143 -8.83 4.62 13.34
N LEU A 144 -8.45 4.39 12.07
CA LEU A 144 -8.23 5.46 11.12
C LEU A 144 -9.49 6.30 10.90
N ALA A 145 -10.66 5.65 10.78
CA ALA A 145 -11.93 6.33 10.65
C ALA A 145 -12.29 7.16 11.91
N GLU A 146 -12.05 6.62 13.11
CA GLU A 146 -12.24 7.32 14.37
C GLU A 146 -11.37 8.57 14.48
N VAL A 147 -10.08 8.47 14.10
CA VAL A 147 -9.15 9.61 14.02
C VAL A 147 -9.65 10.65 13.02
N CYS A 148 -10.05 10.23 11.83
CA CYS A 148 -10.56 11.13 10.80
C CYS A 148 -11.81 11.87 11.25
N LYS A 149 -12.73 11.20 11.96
CA LYS A 149 -13.90 11.83 12.54
C LYS A 149 -13.54 12.87 13.59
N LYS A 150 -12.70 12.49 14.55
CA LYS A 150 -12.34 13.32 15.69
C LYS A 150 -11.56 14.56 15.27
N GLU A 151 -10.55 14.41 14.42
CA GLU A 151 -9.59 15.47 14.12
C GLU A 151 -9.93 16.30 12.89
N PHE A 152 -10.73 15.76 11.97
CA PHE A 152 -11.06 16.41 10.69
C PHE A 152 -12.56 16.52 10.44
N GLY A 153 -13.41 16.04 11.35
CA GLY A 153 -14.86 16.07 11.18
C GLY A 153 -15.37 15.21 10.01
N VAL A 154 -14.57 14.24 9.55
CA VAL A 154 -14.96 13.36 8.44
C VAL A 154 -16.17 12.52 8.85
N PRO A 155 -17.27 12.51 8.08
CA PRO A 155 -18.40 11.63 8.35
C PRO A 155 -17.96 10.17 8.19
N VAL A 156 -18.20 9.34 9.20
CA VAL A 156 -17.88 7.92 9.18
C VAL A 156 -19.09 7.10 9.63
N SER A 157 -19.26 5.93 9.02
CA SER A 157 -20.35 5.01 9.35
C SER A 157 -20.04 4.28 10.65
N ILE A 158 -20.29 4.92 11.79
CA ILE A 158 -20.05 4.30 13.11
C ILE A 158 -21.26 3.46 13.56
N ALA A 159 -22.30 3.34 12.75
CA ALA A 159 -23.54 2.66 13.09
C ALA A 159 -23.39 1.16 13.46
N ASN A 160 -22.20 0.58 13.34
CA ASN A 160 -21.92 -0.82 13.67
C ASN A 160 -20.88 -0.99 14.80
N ILE A 161 -20.72 0.03 15.65
CA ILE A 161 -19.86 -0.06 16.83
C ILE A 161 -20.77 -0.14 18.06
N ASN A 162 -21.37 -1.29 18.28
CA ASN A 162 -21.86 -1.78 19.56
C ASN A 162 -21.12 -3.07 19.90
#